data_af6287141ac8bb6275819bd55aed4b72
#
_entry.id   af6287141ac8bb6275819bd55aed4b72
#
_cell.length_a   1.000
_cell.length_b   1.000
_cell.length_c   1.000
_cell.angle_alpha   90.00
_cell.angle_beta   90.00
_cell.angle_gamma   90.00
#
_symmetry.space_group_name_H-M   'P 1'
#
loop_
_entity.id
_entity.type
_entity.pdbx_description
1 polymer ?
#
loop_
_entity_poly.entity_id
_entity_poly.type
_entity_poly.pdbx_seq_one_letter_code
_entity_poly.pdbx_strand_id
1 'polypeptide(L)'
;MTLTDSNLRYLLAIHRLAKQNTDVSPLALAQAMGVTKPSVTSILTSLMRQGVIVRRRYGKIYITDRGVLYARYYDDLVETILQHFPLADMGFTPEECRNAAIAMAVSLPAKEIDEKCEALYDNENK
;
A
#
# COMPACT_ATOMS: atom_id res chain seq x y z
N MET A 1 -5.29 -12.31 -2.22
CA MET A 1 -4.82 -11.57 -1.03
C MET A 1 -5.85 -10.51 -0.66
N THR A 2 -6.28 -10.48 0.58
CA THR A 2 -7.25 -9.49 1.05
C THR A 2 -6.54 -8.39 1.82
N LEU A 3 -6.64 -7.16 1.35
CA LEU A 3 -6.08 -5.99 2.02
C LEU A 3 -7.20 -5.19 2.69
N THR A 4 -6.96 -4.77 3.94
CA THR A 4 -7.80 -3.78 4.60
C THR A 4 -7.37 -2.37 4.16
N ASP A 5 -8.18 -1.36 4.46
CA ASP A 5 -7.81 0.05 4.24
C ASP A 5 -6.45 0.36 4.86
N SER A 6 -6.26 -0.05 6.12
CA SER A 6 -5.02 0.20 6.84
C SER A 6 -3.84 -0.51 6.18
N ASN A 7 -4.00 -1.78 5.81
CA ASN A 7 -2.94 -2.54 5.12
C ASN A 7 -2.52 -1.84 3.83
N LEU A 8 -3.47 -1.40 3.04
CA LEU A 8 -3.16 -0.73 1.78
C LEU A 8 -2.46 0.61 2.00
N ARG A 9 -2.95 1.42 2.94
CA ARG A 9 -2.28 2.70 3.26
C ARG A 9 -0.83 2.50 3.67
N TYR A 10 -0.57 1.51 4.53
CA TYR A 10 0.79 1.21 4.98
C TYR A 10 1.65 0.67 3.83
N LEU A 11 1.12 -0.21 3.00
CA LEU A 11 1.87 -0.73 1.85
C LEU A 11 2.27 0.41 0.89
N LEU A 12 1.35 1.31 0.59
CA LEU A 12 1.63 2.45 -0.28
C LEU A 12 2.65 3.41 0.35
N ALA A 13 2.57 3.62 1.67
CA ALA A 13 3.55 4.44 2.38
C ALA A 13 4.95 3.80 2.38
N ILE A 14 5.04 2.50 2.62
CA ILE A 14 6.30 1.76 2.57
C ILE A 14 6.91 1.84 1.16
N HIS A 15 6.11 1.65 0.14
CA HIS A 15 6.56 1.75 -1.25
C HIS A 15 7.13 3.14 -1.55
N ARG A 16 6.45 4.18 -1.09
CA ARG A 16 6.88 5.56 -1.29
C ARG A 16 8.19 5.86 -0.56
N LEU A 17 8.31 5.42 0.70
CA LEU A 17 9.53 5.59 1.49
C LEU A 17 10.68 4.77 0.92
N ALA A 18 10.42 3.58 0.39
CA ALA A 18 11.43 2.71 -0.21
C ALA A 18 12.05 3.31 -1.47
N LYS A 19 11.37 4.22 -2.15
CA LYS A 19 11.94 4.96 -3.29
C LYS A 19 13.01 5.95 -2.86
N GLN A 20 12.96 6.41 -1.61
CA GLN A 20 13.95 7.33 -1.04
C GLN A 20 15.11 6.58 -0.38
N ASN A 21 14.79 5.52 0.35
CA ASN A 21 15.76 4.64 1.01
C ASN A 21 15.33 3.19 0.82
N THR A 22 16.25 2.34 0.41
CA THR A 22 15.99 0.91 0.16
C THR A 22 15.38 0.23 1.39
N ASP A 23 15.84 0.59 2.58
CA ASP A 23 15.30 0.09 3.83
C ASP A 23 14.46 1.16 4.52
N VAL A 24 13.33 0.76 5.05
CA VAL A 24 12.40 1.65 5.72
C VAL A 24 12.43 1.33 7.21
N SER A 25 12.69 2.35 8.05
CA SER A 25 12.64 2.15 9.50
C SER A 25 11.21 2.18 10.00
N PRO A 26 10.87 1.39 11.04
CA PRO A 26 9.55 1.48 11.67
C PRO A 26 9.23 2.87 12.19
N LEU A 27 10.23 3.60 12.66
CA LEU A 27 10.06 4.98 13.14
C LEU A 27 9.67 5.91 11.99
N ALA A 28 10.37 5.82 10.86
CA ALA A 28 10.04 6.63 9.68
C ALA A 28 8.62 6.36 9.21
N LEU A 29 8.20 5.09 9.21
CA LEU A 29 6.85 4.70 8.83
C LEU A 29 5.81 5.25 9.82
N ALA A 30 6.07 5.12 11.12
CA ALA A 30 5.17 5.65 12.15
C ALA A 30 5.01 7.17 12.00
N GLN A 31 6.09 7.89 11.75
CA GLN A 31 6.06 9.34 11.53
C GLN A 31 5.27 9.69 10.27
N ALA A 32 5.50 8.97 9.17
CA ALA A 32 4.80 9.21 7.92
C ALA A 32 3.29 8.97 8.05
N MET A 33 2.89 7.99 8.85
CA MET A 33 1.48 7.65 9.07
C MET A 33 0.83 8.44 10.21
N GLY A 34 1.61 9.17 11.00
CA GLY A 34 1.10 9.90 12.16
C GLY A 34 0.59 9.00 13.28
N VAL A 35 1.21 7.83 13.47
CA VAL A 35 0.78 6.83 14.45
C VAL A 35 1.92 6.44 15.40
N THR A 36 1.60 5.65 16.42
CA THR A 36 2.57 5.13 17.38
C THR A 36 3.23 3.84 16.86
N LYS A 37 4.42 3.52 17.38
CA LYS A 37 5.13 2.28 17.02
C LYS A 37 4.29 1.00 17.23
N PRO A 38 3.59 0.81 18.36
CA PRO A 38 2.76 -0.39 18.54
C PRO A 38 1.71 -0.58 17.45
N SER A 39 1.10 0.50 16.96
CA SER A 39 0.12 0.44 15.88
C SER A 39 0.75 -0.07 14.59
N VAL A 40 1.99 0.33 14.30
CA VAL A 40 2.74 -0.11 13.12
C VAL A 40 3.00 -1.61 13.17
N THR A 41 3.41 -2.15 14.32
CA THR A 41 3.81 -3.55 14.46
C THR A 41 2.71 -4.52 14.03
N SER A 42 1.48 -4.26 14.42
CA SER A 42 0.33 -5.10 14.06
C SER A 42 0.13 -5.16 12.56
N ILE A 43 0.19 -4.01 11.89
CA ILE A 43 0.01 -3.91 10.44
C ILE A 43 1.18 -4.59 9.70
N LEU A 44 2.41 -4.40 10.17
CA LEU A 44 3.58 -5.04 9.57
C LEU A 44 3.48 -6.57 9.62
N THR A 45 2.98 -7.12 10.72
CA THR A 45 2.77 -8.57 10.85
C THR A 45 1.80 -9.06 9.77
N SER A 46 0.71 -8.34 9.55
CA SER A 46 -0.27 -8.67 8.51
C SER A 46 0.37 -8.62 7.11
N LEU A 47 1.14 -7.56 6.82
CA LEU A 47 1.79 -7.42 5.52
C LEU A 47 2.86 -8.49 5.28
N MET A 48 3.59 -8.90 6.31
CA MET A 48 4.55 -10.00 6.22
C MET A 48 3.86 -11.32 5.87
N ARG A 49 2.72 -11.61 6.49
CA ARG A 49 1.95 -12.83 6.18
C ARG A 49 1.53 -12.87 4.73
N GLN A 50 1.27 -11.72 4.13
CA GLN A 50 0.84 -11.63 2.75
C GLN A 50 2.01 -11.62 1.76
N GLY A 51 3.25 -11.63 2.26
CA GLY A 51 4.44 -11.74 1.43
C GLY A 51 4.79 -10.46 0.67
N VAL A 52 4.25 -9.31 1.08
CA VAL A 52 4.52 -8.04 0.39
C VAL A 52 5.65 -7.25 1.03
N ILE A 53 6.03 -7.58 2.27
CA ILE A 53 7.21 -7.02 2.94
C ILE A 53 7.95 -8.13 3.68
N VAL A 54 9.22 -7.86 4.00
CA VAL A 54 10.02 -8.66 4.94
C VAL A 54 10.68 -7.70 5.93
N ARG A 55 10.99 -8.22 7.12
CA ARG A 55 11.74 -7.47 8.13
C ARG A 55 13.12 -8.08 8.27
N ARG A 56 14.12 -7.24 8.39
CA ARG A 56 15.53 -7.63 8.54
C ARG A 56 16.08 -7.15 9.87
N ARG A 57 17.39 -7.22 10.05
CA ARG A 57 18.08 -6.79 11.27
C ARG A 57 17.64 -5.38 11.69
N TYR A 58 17.52 -5.18 12.98
CA TYR A 58 17.10 -3.90 13.58
C TYR A 58 15.70 -3.46 13.17
N GLY A 59 14.86 -4.44 12.77
CA GLY A 59 13.47 -4.17 12.39
C GLY A 59 13.29 -3.46 11.07
N LYS A 60 14.34 -3.29 10.27
CA LYS A 60 14.26 -2.66 8.95
C LYS A 60 13.25 -3.37 8.05
N ILE A 61 12.50 -2.59 7.31
CA ILE A 61 11.42 -3.06 6.44
C ILE A 61 11.88 -2.99 5.00
N TYR A 62 11.72 -4.09 4.27
CA TYR A 62 11.99 -4.15 2.83
C TYR A 62 10.73 -4.59 2.12
N ILE A 63 10.36 -3.88 1.06
CA ILE A 63 9.24 -4.31 0.21
C ILE A 63 9.73 -5.41 -0.74
N THR A 64 8.94 -6.46 -0.88
CA THR A 64 9.27 -7.58 -1.79
C THR A 64 8.89 -7.21 -3.22
N ASP A 65 9.35 -8.00 -4.20
CA ASP A 65 8.93 -7.82 -5.60
C ASP A 65 7.41 -7.90 -5.73
N ARG A 66 6.79 -8.84 -5.03
CA ARG A 66 5.33 -8.96 -4.96
C ARG A 66 4.71 -7.69 -4.38
N GLY A 67 5.31 -7.16 -3.32
CA GLY A 67 4.84 -5.91 -2.69
C GLY A 67 4.92 -4.72 -3.62
N VAL A 68 5.99 -4.60 -4.40
CA VAL A 68 6.15 -3.53 -5.39
C VAL A 68 5.04 -3.61 -6.45
N LEU A 69 4.75 -4.81 -6.95
CA LEU A 69 3.71 -4.99 -7.97
C LEU A 69 2.32 -4.62 -7.45
N TYR A 70 1.99 -5.08 -6.25
CA TYR A 70 0.71 -4.72 -5.62
C TYR A 70 0.62 -3.23 -5.34
N ALA A 71 1.70 -2.61 -4.83
CA ALA A 71 1.72 -1.18 -4.55
C ALA A 71 1.54 -0.36 -5.84
N ARG A 72 2.22 -0.73 -6.92
CA ARG A 72 2.08 -0.06 -8.22
C ARG A 72 0.67 -0.20 -8.77
N TYR A 73 0.11 -1.40 -8.72
CA TYR A 73 -1.25 -1.63 -9.20
C TYR A 73 -2.26 -0.79 -8.42
N TYR A 74 -2.17 -0.80 -7.10
CA TYR A 74 -3.10 -0.04 -6.25
C TYR A 74 -2.90 1.46 -6.37
N ASP A 75 -1.66 1.95 -6.55
CA ASP A 75 -1.42 3.37 -6.82
C ASP A 75 -2.13 3.81 -8.10
N ASP A 76 -2.00 3.03 -9.17
CA ASP A 76 -2.68 3.32 -10.44
C ASP A 76 -4.20 3.29 -10.28
N LEU A 77 -4.71 2.31 -9.53
CA LEU A 77 -6.14 2.19 -9.27
C LEU A 77 -6.67 3.38 -8.47
N VAL A 78 -5.97 3.78 -7.41
CA VAL A 78 -6.34 4.94 -6.59
C VAL A 78 -6.33 6.21 -7.43
N GLU A 79 -5.30 6.41 -8.25
CA GLU A 79 -5.22 7.58 -9.14
C GLU A 79 -6.37 7.59 -10.16
N THR A 80 -6.71 6.43 -10.71
CA THR A 80 -7.84 6.29 -11.65
C THR A 80 -9.15 6.68 -10.97
N ILE A 81 -9.37 6.21 -9.74
CA ILE A 81 -10.56 6.56 -8.97
C ILE A 81 -10.62 8.08 -8.71
N LEU A 82 -9.50 8.66 -8.28
CA LEU A 82 -9.42 10.10 -8.00
C LEU A 82 -9.73 10.94 -9.23
N GLN A 83 -9.27 10.51 -10.42
CA GLN A 83 -9.53 11.23 -11.67
C GLN A 83 -11.02 11.19 -12.07
N HIS A 84 -11.71 10.10 -11.78
CA HIS A 84 -13.09 9.91 -12.22
C HIS A 84 -14.13 10.34 -11.18
N PHE A 85 -13.71 10.53 -9.93
CA PHE A 85 -14.59 10.96 -8.84
C PHE A 85 -14.00 12.22 -8.20
N PRO A 86 -14.23 13.42 -8.77
CA PRO A 86 -13.60 14.66 -8.31
C PRO A 86 -14.24 15.17 -7.02
N LEU A 87 -14.03 14.46 -5.92
CA LEU A 87 -14.61 14.80 -4.62
C LEU A 87 -14.13 16.16 -4.09
N ALA A 88 -12.96 16.63 -4.55
CA ALA A 88 -12.48 17.96 -4.19
C ALA A 88 -13.46 19.06 -4.61
N ASP A 89 -14.16 18.87 -5.73
CA ASP A 89 -15.18 19.82 -6.20
C ASP A 89 -16.40 19.87 -5.29
N MET A 90 -16.58 18.86 -4.46
CA MET A 90 -17.64 18.79 -3.47
C MET A 90 -17.20 19.28 -2.08
N GLY A 91 -15.98 19.82 -1.97
CA GLY A 91 -15.47 20.41 -0.73
C GLY A 91 -14.67 19.49 0.17
N PHE A 92 -14.33 18.28 -0.31
CA PHE A 92 -13.50 17.36 0.49
C PHE A 92 -12.02 17.68 0.32
N THR A 93 -11.25 17.47 1.39
CA THR A 93 -9.80 17.70 1.37
C THR A 93 -9.09 16.63 0.52
N PRO A 94 -7.85 16.91 0.03
CA PRO A 94 -7.09 15.89 -0.69
C PRO A 94 -6.92 14.59 0.10
N GLU A 95 -6.71 14.68 1.41
CA GLU A 95 -6.60 13.50 2.28
C GLU A 95 -7.90 12.71 2.32
N GLU A 96 -9.04 13.40 2.49
CA GLU A 96 -10.35 12.76 2.49
C GLU A 96 -10.66 12.09 1.15
N CYS A 97 -10.30 12.75 0.04
CA CYS A 97 -10.46 12.18 -1.30
C CYS A 97 -9.64 10.90 -1.45
N ARG A 98 -8.39 10.93 -1.01
CA ARG A 98 -7.49 9.77 -1.10
C ARG A 98 -7.99 8.61 -0.23
N ASN A 99 -8.46 8.90 0.98
CA ASN A 99 -9.01 7.87 1.87
C ASN A 99 -10.24 7.20 1.27
N ALA A 100 -11.11 7.98 0.62
CA ALA A 100 -12.29 7.44 -0.07
C ALA A 100 -11.89 6.56 -1.26
N ALA A 101 -10.88 6.97 -2.03
CA ALA A 101 -10.37 6.18 -3.15
C ALA A 101 -9.75 4.86 -2.68
N ILE A 102 -9.01 4.88 -1.57
CA ILE A 102 -8.44 3.66 -0.97
C ILE A 102 -9.57 2.72 -0.50
N ALA A 103 -10.58 3.26 0.16
CA ALA A 103 -11.74 2.46 0.60
C ALA A 103 -12.44 1.79 -0.58
N MET A 104 -12.63 2.51 -1.68
CA MET A 104 -13.19 1.94 -2.90
C MET A 104 -12.29 0.84 -3.47
N ALA A 105 -10.99 1.08 -3.53
CA ALA A 105 -10.03 0.11 -4.08
C ALA A 105 -10.07 -1.21 -3.31
N VAL A 106 -10.09 -1.16 -1.96
CA VAL A 106 -10.11 -2.39 -1.15
C VAL A 106 -11.47 -3.08 -1.16
N SER A 107 -12.52 -2.40 -1.58
CA SER A 107 -13.86 -3.01 -1.72
C SER A 107 -13.99 -3.85 -2.99
N LEU A 108 -13.09 -3.72 -3.93
CA LEU A 108 -13.09 -4.51 -5.15
C LEU A 108 -12.71 -5.97 -4.85
N PRO A 109 -13.20 -6.94 -5.65
CA PRO A 109 -12.94 -8.36 -5.37
C PRO A 109 -11.44 -8.68 -5.36
N ALA A 110 -10.94 -9.18 -4.23
CA ALA A 110 -9.53 -9.50 -4.04
C ALA A 110 -9.02 -10.49 -5.10
N LYS A 111 -9.84 -11.46 -5.47
CA LYS A 111 -9.48 -12.46 -6.48
C LYS A 111 -9.17 -11.80 -7.83
N GLU A 112 -9.98 -10.84 -8.26
CA GLU A 112 -9.77 -10.12 -9.51
C GLU A 112 -8.48 -9.30 -9.48
N ILE A 113 -8.23 -8.63 -8.35
CA ILE A 113 -6.99 -7.87 -8.15
C ILE A 113 -5.77 -8.80 -8.19
N ASP A 114 -5.84 -9.94 -7.51
CA ASP A 114 -4.74 -10.91 -7.47
C ASP A 114 -4.41 -11.43 -8.87
N GLU A 115 -5.42 -11.76 -9.67
CA GLU A 115 -5.23 -12.22 -11.03
C GLU A 115 -4.53 -11.16 -11.89
N LYS A 116 -4.90 -9.90 -11.76
CA LYS A 116 -4.29 -8.80 -12.50
C LYS A 116 -2.85 -8.56 -12.05
N CYS A 117 -2.57 -8.60 -10.76
CA CYS A 117 -1.21 -8.43 -10.24
C CYS A 117 -0.30 -9.59 -10.67
N GLU A 118 -0.79 -10.83 -10.61
CA GLU A 118 -0.04 -12.00 -11.04
C GLU A 118 0.27 -11.96 -12.53
N ALA A 119 -0.66 -11.52 -13.35
CA ALA A 119 -0.44 -11.35 -14.80
C ALA A 119 0.68 -10.33 -15.06
N LEU A 120 0.73 -9.23 -14.31
CA LEU A 120 1.82 -8.25 -14.41
C LEU A 120 3.16 -8.84 -13.97
N TYR A 121 3.16 -9.60 -12.90
CA TYR A 121 4.36 -10.27 -12.41
C TYR A 121 4.91 -11.24 -13.44
N ASP A 122 4.06 -12.08 -14.01
CA ASP A 122 4.46 -13.04 -15.05
C ASP A 122 5.04 -12.34 -16.27
N ASN A 123 4.46 -11.22 -16.68
CA ASN A 123 4.96 -10.45 -17.82
C ASN A 123 6.32 -9.83 -17.55
N GLU A 124 6.57 -9.33 -16.33
CA GLU A 124 7.85 -8.71 -15.96
C GLU A 124 8.98 -9.76 -15.80
N ASN A 125 8.63 -11.01 -15.52
CA ASN A 125 9.62 -12.10 -15.32
C ASN A 125 9.86 -12.96 -16.58
N LYS A 126 9.31 -12.58 -17.72
CA LYS A 126 9.54 -13.27 -18.99
C LYS A 126 10.70 -12.69 -19.76
#